data_1eb99bcefb449f15b270320de25f0df0
#
_entry.id   1eb99bcefb449f15b270320de25f0df0
#
_cell.length_a   1.000
_cell.length_b   1.000
_cell.length_c   1.000
_cell.angle_alpha   90.00
_cell.angle_beta   90.00
_cell.angle_gamma   90.00
#
_symmetry.space_group_name_H-M   'P 1'
#
loop_
_entity.id
_entity.type
_entity.pdbx_description
1 polymer ?
#
loop_
_entity_poly.entity_id
_entity_poly.type
_entity_poly.pdbx_seq_one_letter_code
_entity_poly.pdbx_strand_id
1 'polypeptide(L)'
;MKYKNLTVSQKGLSLIESAMVLAISAVIVSGVLYYYNQAQENRKLEEGIKQIQTIAASVNKLYTNSTASIKGINTDEDNNKVVEAISAISGIPTKQLSSGGAKVFTTPSGQWVQFWVNKNGPGNNAYTLETQVQSVSSCISYATLNMGTIMAAKTEIYVDNKKYGGNSTSGNTTNFSLSPSVASDACKQAYDANKGRNNIKVRYTLSY
;
A
#
# COMPACT_ATOMS: atom_id res chain seq x y z
N MET A 1 57.08 -58.97 3.26
CA MET A 1 56.09 -57.97 3.70
C MET A 1 54.84 -58.10 2.84
N LYS A 2 53.69 -58.49 3.42
CA LYS A 2 52.37 -58.62 2.73
C LYS A 2 51.61 -57.31 2.90
N TYR A 3 51.45 -56.56 1.83
CA TYR A 3 50.56 -55.37 1.85
C TYR A 3 49.12 -55.85 1.80
N LYS A 4 48.36 -55.56 2.86
CA LYS A 4 46.95 -55.82 2.97
C LYS A 4 46.21 -54.65 2.27
N ASN A 5 45.72 -54.89 1.07
CA ASN A 5 44.86 -53.92 0.36
C ASN A 5 43.52 -53.80 1.13
N LEU A 6 43.34 -52.70 1.81
CA LEU A 6 42.08 -52.30 2.39
C LEU A 6 41.24 -51.70 1.25
N THR A 7 40.39 -52.54 0.65
CA THR A 7 39.30 -52.09 -0.24
C THR A 7 38.25 -51.40 0.63
N VAL A 8 38.29 -50.09 0.70
CA VAL A 8 37.22 -49.31 1.25
C VAL A 8 36.04 -49.38 0.26
N SER A 9 35.05 -50.18 0.59
CA SER A 9 33.77 -50.23 -0.15
C SER A 9 33.09 -48.89 -0.02
N GLN A 10 33.24 -48.00 -1.01
CA GLN A 10 32.44 -46.79 -1.14
C GLN A 10 31.00 -47.23 -1.49
N LYS A 11 30.14 -47.26 -0.50
CA LYS A 11 28.70 -47.40 -0.73
C LYS A 11 28.21 -46.05 -1.30
N GLY A 12 28.09 -45.97 -2.62
CA GLY A 12 27.43 -44.84 -3.28
C GLY A 12 25.97 -44.86 -2.91
N LEU A 13 25.38 -43.65 -2.73
CA LEU A 13 23.96 -43.47 -2.56
C LEU A 13 23.19 -44.17 -3.69
N SER A 14 22.20 -44.97 -3.35
CA SER A 14 21.30 -45.58 -4.32
C SER A 14 20.59 -44.50 -5.12
N LEU A 15 20.34 -44.73 -6.41
CA LEU A 15 19.66 -43.77 -7.30
C LEU A 15 18.26 -43.41 -6.74
N ILE A 16 17.62 -44.33 -6.07
CA ILE A 16 16.32 -44.12 -5.41
C ILE A 16 16.46 -43.23 -4.16
N GLU A 17 17.53 -43.38 -3.41
CA GLU A 17 17.82 -42.61 -2.21
C GLU A 17 18.14 -41.15 -2.55
N SER A 18 18.93 -40.91 -3.61
CA SER A 18 19.16 -39.55 -4.12
C SER A 18 17.90 -38.90 -4.69
N ALA A 19 17.04 -39.66 -5.37
CA ALA A 19 15.74 -39.16 -5.85
C ALA A 19 14.79 -38.76 -4.71
N MET A 20 14.74 -39.55 -3.63
CA MET A 20 13.95 -39.21 -2.43
C MET A 20 14.46 -37.95 -1.74
N VAL A 21 15.78 -37.79 -1.58
CA VAL A 21 16.36 -36.59 -0.96
C VAL A 21 16.06 -35.35 -1.79
N LEU A 22 16.16 -35.43 -3.11
CA LEU A 22 15.83 -34.32 -4.01
C LEU A 22 14.33 -33.96 -3.92
N ALA A 23 13.43 -34.96 -3.88
CA ALA A 23 12.01 -34.72 -3.77
C ALA A 23 11.64 -34.00 -2.46
N ILE A 24 12.15 -34.47 -1.33
CA ILE A 24 11.92 -33.84 -0.02
C ILE A 24 12.52 -32.43 0.01
N SER A 25 13.72 -32.24 -0.50
CA SER A 25 14.36 -30.94 -0.56
C SER A 25 13.57 -29.94 -1.39
N ALA A 26 12.99 -30.37 -2.52
CA ALA A 26 12.16 -29.51 -3.38
C ALA A 26 10.89 -29.01 -2.65
N VAL A 27 10.23 -29.89 -1.88
CA VAL A 27 9.05 -29.52 -1.09
C VAL A 27 9.39 -28.51 0.00
N ILE A 28 10.49 -28.74 0.72
CA ILE A 28 10.94 -27.82 1.79
C ILE A 28 11.29 -26.45 1.21
N VAL A 29 12.09 -26.42 0.14
CA VAL A 29 12.50 -25.16 -0.51
C VAL A 29 11.28 -24.40 -1.03
N SER A 30 10.32 -25.08 -1.66
CA SER A 30 9.07 -24.44 -2.15
C SER A 30 8.27 -23.83 -1.01
N GLY A 31 8.15 -24.53 0.12
CA GLY A 31 7.46 -24.02 1.32
C GLY A 31 8.13 -22.77 1.91
N VAL A 32 9.46 -22.78 2.02
CA VAL A 32 10.24 -21.66 2.52
C VAL A 32 10.12 -20.44 1.60
N LEU A 33 10.20 -20.63 0.28
CA LEU A 33 10.06 -19.54 -0.69
C LEU A 33 8.67 -18.93 -0.65
N TYR A 34 7.62 -19.75 -0.54
CA TYR A 34 6.25 -19.26 -0.40
C TYR A 34 6.07 -18.40 0.86
N TYR A 35 6.53 -18.89 2.01
CA TYR A 35 6.47 -18.17 3.27
C TYR A 35 7.27 -16.85 3.22
N TYR A 36 8.46 -16.89 2.63
CA TYR A 36 9.30 -15.71 2.48
C TYR A 36 8.63 -14.62 1.62
N ASN A 37 8.04 -15.00 0.49
CA ASN A 37 7.32 -14.05 -0.37
C ASN A 37 6.14 -13.40 0.36
N GLN A 38 5.36 -14.19 1.11
CA GLN A 38 4.24 -13.66 1.88
C GLN A 38 4.70 -12.71 3.01
N ALA A 39 5.79 -13.05 3.69
CA ALA A 39 6.37 -12.18 4.71
C ALA A 39 6.86 -10.85 4.12
N GLN A 40 7.48 -10.89 2.94
CA GLN A 40 7.92 -9.68 2.22
C GLN A 40 6.74 -8.80 1.80
N GLU A 41 5.65 -9.38 1.31
CA GLU A 41 4.44 -8.62 0.94
C GLU A 41 3.82 -7.94 2.16
N ASN A 42 3.71 -8.64 3.29
CA ASN A 42 3.20 -8.07 4.54
C ASN A 42 4.06 -6.91 5.03
N ARG A 43 5.38 -7.05 5.00
CA ARG A 43 6.30 -5.95 5.37
C ARG A 43 6.13 -4.73 4.48
N LYS A 44 6.07 -4.92 3.16
CA LYS A 44 5.84 -3.82 2.21
C LYS A 44 4.50 -3.13 2.45
N LEU A 45 3.46 -3.88 2.83
CA LEU A 45 2.15 -3.36 3.17
C LEU A 45 2.21 -2.50 4.44
N GLU A 46 2.83 -3.00 5.51
CA GLU A 46 3.00 -2.27 6.77
C GLU A 46 3.81 -0.98 6.56
N GLU A 47 4.91 -1.05 5.81
CA GLU A 47 5.71 0.11 5.45
C GLU A 47 4.91 1.14 4.63
N GLY A 48 4.08 0.68 3.69
CA GLY A 48 3.19 1.54 2.90
C GLY A 48 2.13 2.24 3.77
N ILE A 49 1.52 1.53 4.72
CA ILE A 49 0.58 2.12 5.70
C ILE A 49 1.29 3.19 6.54
N LYS A 50 2.48 2.88 7.04
CA LYS A 50 3.30 3.82 7.81
C LYS A 50 3.66 5.07 6.99
N GLN A 51 3.95 4.91 5.71
CA GLN A 51 4.22 6.04 4.82
C GLN A 51 2.99 6.95 4.68
N ILE A 52 1.79 6.41 4.48
CA ILE A 52 0.56 7.23 4.40
C ILE A 52 0.36 8.02 5.70
N GLN A 53 0.55 7.39 6.85
CA GLN A 53 0.46 8.07 8.14
C GLN A 53 1.54 9.15 8.29
N THR A 54 2.76 8.90 7.83
CA THR A 54 3.86 9.87 7.84
C THR A 54 3.57 11.05 6.91
N ILE A 55 3.00 10.81 5.73
CA ILE A 55 2.56 11.88 4.81
C ILE A 55 1.50 12.74 5.50
N ALA A 56 0.47 12.13 6.10
CA ALA A 56 -0.58 12.84 6.82
C ALA A 56 -0.02 13.69 7.99
N ALA A 57 0.89 13.11 8.78
CA ALA A 57 1.56 13.84 9.86
C ALA A 57 2.41 15.01 9.34
N SER A 58 3.06 14.85 8.20
CA SER A 58 3.88 15.91 7.57
C SER A 58 3.00 17.05 7.03
N VAL A 59 1.83 16.73 6.45
CA VAL A 59 0.84 17.74 6.06
C VAL A 59 0.39 18.54 7.29
N ASN A 60 0.01 17.87 8.36
CA ASN A 60 -0.39 18.53 9.60
C ASN A 60 0.72 19.43 10.15
N LYS A 61 1.96 18.95 10.18
CA LYS A 61 3.12 19.73 10.63
C LYS A 61 3.35 21.00 9.80
N LEU A 62 3.16 20.90 8.48
CA LEU A 62 3.35 22.03 7.56
C LEU A 62 2.28 23.08 7.73
N TYR A 63 1.02 22.70 7.90
CA TYR A 63 -0.13 23.61 7.79
C TYR A 63 -0.73 24.02 9.13
N THR A 64 -0.65 23.21 10.19
CA THR A 64 -1.15 23.57 11.52
C THR A 64 -0.35 24.74 12.13
N ASN A 65 0.96 24.80 11.86
CA ASN A 65 1.84 25.82 12.42
C ASN A 65 2.14 26.97 11.43
N SER A 66 1.49 27.01 10.29
CA SER A 66 1.71 28.03 9.27
C SER A 66 0.47 28.88 9.07
N THR A 67 0.66 30.15 8.73
CA THR A 67 -0.41 31.04 8.27
C THR A 67 -0.84 30.71 6.83
N ALA A 68 -0.12 29.81 6.15
CA ALA A 68 -0.44 29.38 4.80
C ALA A 68 -1.61 28.39 4.83
N SER A 69 -2.61 28.64 4.00
CA SER A 69 -3.75 27.76 3.80
C SER A 69 -3.58 26.95 2.52
N ILE A 70 -3.98 25.68 2.55
CA ILE A 70 -4.08 24.85 1.34
C ILE A 70 -5.08 25.42 0.32
N LYS A 71 -5.99 26.31 0.71
CA LYS A 71 -7.04 26.88 -0.16
C LYS A 71 -6.55 27.52 -1.46
N GLY A 72 -5.32 28.04 -1.49
CA GLY A 72 -4.75 28.65 -2.70
C GLY A 72 -4.22 27.67 -3.74
N ILE A 73 -4.17 26.38 -3.42
CA ILE A 73 -3.62 25.33 -4.25
C ILE A 73 -4.67 24.89 -5.25
N ASN A 74 -4.56 25.34 -6.49
CA ASN A 74 -5.59 25.15 -7.51
C ASN A 74 -5.11 24.38 -8.74
N THR A 75 -3.81 24.26 -8.92
CA THR A 75 -3.18 23.65 -10.09
C THR A 75 -2.41 22.39 -9.71
N ASP A 76 -2.11 21.54 -10.69
CA ASP A 76 -1.25 20.37 -10.49
C ASP A 76 0.18 20.82 -10.12
N GLU A 77 0.63 21.96 -10.65
CA GLU A 77 1.93 22.52 -10.31
C GLU A 77 2.03 22.91 -8.84
N ASP A 78 0.99 23.53 -8.29
CA ASP A 78 0.94 23.88 -6.86
C ASP A 78 0.87 22.63 -5.97
N ASN A 79 0.06 21.64 -6.36
CA ASN A 79 0.06 20.34 -5.68
C ASN A 79 1.43 19.68 -5.70
N ASN A 80 2.16 19.75 -6.82
CA ASN A 80 3.51 19.19 -6.95
C ASN A 80 4.50 19.86 -6.00
N LYS A 81 4.42 21.18 -5.81
CA LYS A 81 5.24 21.92 -4.82
C LYS A 81 4.98 21.44 -3.39
N VAL A 82 3.70 21.19 -3.05
CA VAL A 82 3.34 20.62 -1.74
C VAL A 82 3.89 19.21 -1.56
N VAL A 83 3.76 18.36 -2.58
CA VAL A 83 4.31 17.01 -2.57
C VAL A 83 5.83 17.03 -2.38
N GLU A 84 6.55 17.96 -3.01
CA GLU A 84 7.99 18.15 -2.81
C GLU A 84 8.33 18.58 -1.38
N ALA A 85 7.58 19.52 -0.82
CA ALA A 85 7.78 19.96 0.56
C ALA A 85 7.54 18.83 1.57
N ILE A 86 6.48 18.04 1.37
CA ILE A 86 6.19 16.86 2.20
C ILE A 86 7.30 15.82 2.05
N SER A 87 7.77 15.56 0.83
CA SER A 87 8.88 14.65 0.55
C SER A 87 10.16 15.07 1.27
N ALA A 88 10.49 16.37 1.23
CA ALA A 88 11.66 16.90 1.90
C ALA A 88 11.62 16.72 3.44
N ILE A 89 10.44 16.82 4.04
CA ILE A 89 10.26 16.66 5.49
C ILE A 89 10.19 15.18 5.90
N SER A 90 9.47 14.36 5.12
CA SER A 90 9.21 12.97 5.44
C SER A 90 10.31 12.01 4.99
N GLY A 91 11.16 12.43 4.04
CA GLY A 91 12.15 11.58 3.37
C GLY A 91 11.54 10.55 2.41
N ILE A 92 10.24 10.62 2.13
CA ILE A 92 9.56 9.67 1.24
C ILE A 92 9.85 10.09 -0.22
N PRO A 93 10.37 9.17 -1.06
CA PRO A 93 10.71 9.49 -2.43
C PRO A 93 9.45 9.75 -3.29
N THR A 94 9.61 10.64 -4.27
CA THR A 94 8.54 10.99 -5.21
C THR A 94 8.92 10.62 -6.64
N LYS A 95 7.91 10.42 -7.48
CA LYS A 95 8.06 10.29 -8.94
C LYS A 95 6.98 11.07 -9.65
N GLN A 96 7.22 11.41 -10.89
CA GLN A 96 6.22 12.03 -11.78
C GLN A 96 5.53 10.95 -12.61
N LEU A 97 4.20 10.94 -12.66
CA LEU A 97 3.44 9.92 -13.39
C LEU A 97 3.55 10.07 -14.91
N SER A 98 3.67 11.31 -15.39
CA SER A 98 3.86 11.64 -16.80
C SER A 98 4.61 12.97 -16.92
N SER A 99 5.17 13.26 -18.09
CA SER A 99 5.83 14.55 -18.35
C SER A 99 4.85 15.70 -18.10
N GLY A 100 5.17 16.58 -17.15
CA GLY A 100 4.29 17.68 -16.72
C GLY A 100 3.08 17.28 -15.87
N GLY A 101 2.90 16.00 -15.53
CA GLY A 101 1.77 15.51 -14.75
C GLY A 101 1.97 15.57 -13.23
N ALA A 102 1.04 14.94 -12.50
CA ALA A 102 1.05 14.89 -11.05
C ALA A 102 2.29 14.18 -10.50
N LYS A 103 2.91 14.79 -9.50
CA LYS A 103 3.94 14.18 -8.65
C LYS A 103 3.29 13.34 -7.58
N VAL A 104 3.79 12.12 -7.37
CA VAL A 104 3.25 11.16 -6.41
C VAL A 104 4.37 10.60 -5.54
N PHE A 105 4.02 10.17 -4.33
CA PHE A 105 4.94 9.43 -3.48
C PHE A 105 5.02 7.97 -3.95
N THR A 106 6.18 7.36 -3.83
CA THR A 106 6.38 5.94 -4.15
C THR A 106 6.34 5.09 -2.89
N THR A 107 5.58 3.99 -2.93
CA THR A 107 5.52 3.02 -1.84
C THR A 107 6.60 1.94 -2.00
N PRO A 108 6.97 1.22 -0.92
CA PRO A 108 7.90 0.09 -0.99
C PRO A 108 7.44 -1.06 -1.90
N SER A 109 6.14 -1.16 -2.15
CA SER A 109 5.55 -2.12 -3.09
C SER A 109 5.59 -1.66 -4.55
N GLY A 110 6.19 -0.49 -4.84
CA GLY A 110 6.29 0.07 -6.19
C GLY A 110 5.05 0.79 -6.69
N GLN A 111 4.04 0.91 -5.84
CA GLN A 111 2.82 1.65 -6.12
C GLN A 111 3.01 3.13 -5.82
N TRP A 112 1.94 3.92 -5.94
CA TRP A 112 2.00 5.33 -5.69
C TRP A 112 0.93 5.80 -4.70
N VAL A 113 1.22 6.91 -4.03
CA VAL A 113 0.27 7.69 -3.24
C VAL A 113 0.22 9.09 -3.83
N GLN A 114 -0.97 9.49 -4.25
CA GLN A 114 -1.24 10.82 -4.78
C GLN A 114 -1.83 11.71 -3.71
N PHE A 115 -1.40 12.96 -3.69
CA PHE A 115 -1.93 14.03 -2.84
C PHE A 115 -2.62 15.07 -3.71
N TRP A 116 -3.78 15.55 -3.27
CA TRP A 116 -4.37 16.79 -3.80
C TRP A 116 -5.26 17.47 -2.77
N VAL A 117 -5.46 18.76 -2.96
CA VAL A 117 -6.36 19.55 -2.12
C VAL A 117 -7.80 19.27 -2.50
N ASN A 118 -8.64 18.96 -1.52
CA ASN A 118 -10.05 18.69 -1.76
C ASN A 118 -10.87 19.99 -1.67
N LYS A 119 -11.14 20.61 -2.82
CA LYS A 119 -11.92 21.85 -2.92
C LYS A 119 -13.38 21.72 -2.43
N ASN A 120 -13.93 20.51 -2.51
CA ASN A 120 -15.33 20.20 -2.15
C ASN A 120 -15.41 19.35 -0.87
N GLY A 121 -14.31 19.24 -0.13
CA GLY A 121 -14.28 18.46 1.10
C GLY A 121 -14.96 19.16 2.26
N PRO A 122 -15.25 18.42 3.35
CA PRO A 122 -15.81 19.00 4.55
C PRO A 122 -14.79 19.96 5.19
N GLY A 123 -15.10 21.25 5.11
CA GLY A 123 -14.24 22.31 5.67
C GLY A 123 -13.19 22.85 4.70
N ASN A 124 -12.49 23.87 5.18
CA ASN A 124 -11.52 24.65 4.40
C ASN A 124 -10.12 24.03 4.37
N ASN A 125 -9.89 22.99 5.17
CA ASN A 125 -8.58 22.41 5.45
C ASN A 125 -8.54 20.92 5.04
N ALA A 126 -9.37 20.53 4.07
CA ALA A 126 -9.44 19.14 3.62
C ALA A 126 -8.50 18.88 2.46
N TYR A 127 -7.81 17.75 2.53
CA TYR A 127 -6.98 17.20 1.47
C TYR A 127 -7.29 15.72 1.26
N THR A 128 -6.86 15.19 0.15
CA THR A 128 -7.08 13.79 -0.20
C THR A 128 -5.75 13.09 -0.42
N LEU A 129 -5.62 11.91 0.16
CA LEU A 129 -4.59 10.93 -0.17
C LEU A 129 -5.24 9.75 -0.87
N GLU A 130 -4.76 9.40 -2.04
CA GLU A 130 -5.20 8.24 -2.80
C GLU A 130 -4.03 7.29 -3.02
N THR A 131 -4.17 6.05 -2.57
CA THR A 131 -3.16 5.01 -2.76
C THR A 131 -3.63 3.96 -3.73
N GLN A 132 -2.76 3.55 -4.65
CA GLN A 132 -2.99 2.41 -5.52
C GLN A 132 -2.73 1.11 -4.77
N VAL A 133 -3.54 0.08 -5.01
CA VAL A 133 -3.40 -1.25 -4.41
C VAL A 133 -3.53 -2.34 -5.49
N GLN A 134 -2.87 -3.48 -5.28
CA GLN A 134 -2.77 -4.55 -6.28
C GLN A 134 -3.51 -5.83 -5.89
N SER A 135 -3.79 -6.04 -4.61
CA SER A 135 -4.44 -7.24 -4.11
C SER A 135 -5.66 -6.91 -3.25
N VAL A 136 -6.58 -7.87 -3.13
CA VAL A 136 -7.72 -7.77 -2.23
C VAL A 136 -7.26 -7.60 -0.77
N SER A 137 -6.21 -8.32 -0.37
CA SER A 137 -5.66 -8.24 0.98
C SER A 137 -5.12 -6.84 1.30
N SER A 138 -4.29 -6.26 0.42
CA SER A 138 -3.80 -4.89 0.60
C SER A 138 -4.94 -3.87 0.55
N CYS A 139 -5.92 -4.04 -0.33
CA CYS A 139 -7.10 -3.20 -0.39
C CYS A 139 -7.85 -3.17 0.96
N ILE A 140 -8.12 -4.34 1.55
CA ILE A 140 -8.80 -4.45 2.85
C ILE A 140 -8.00 -3.75 3.94
N SER A 141 -6.69 -4.01 4.02
CA SER A 141 -5.80 -3.42 5.02
C SER A 141 -5.77 -1.89 4.95
N TYR A 142 -5.68 -1.34 3.75
CA TYR A 142 -5.77 0.10 3.54
C TYR A 142 -7.17 0.64 3.83
N ALA A 143 -8.24 -0.02 3.38
CA ALA A 143 -9.61 0.45 3.56
C ALA A 143 -10.09 0.47 5.02
N THR A 144 -9.53 -0.40 5.85
CA THR A 144 -9.81 -0.46 7.30
C THR A 144 -8.89 0.44 8.13
N LEU A 145 -7.92 1.11 7.51
CA LEU A 145 -7.01 2.00 8.21
C LEU A 145 -7.77 3.17 8.85
N ASN A 146 -7.60 3.31 10.16
CA ASN A 146 -8.16 4.40 10.93
C ASN A 146 -7.03 5.38 11.31
N MET A 147 -7.13 6.61 10.82
CA MET A 147 -6.19 7.69 11.13
C MET A 147 -6.74 8.65 12.20
N GLY A 148 -7.77 8.23 12.92
CA GLY A 148 -8.32 9.00 14.05
C GLY A 148 -9.02 10.30 13.63
N THR A 149 -8.79 11.34 14.42
CA THR A 149 -9.49 12.64 14.31
C THR A 149 -9.16 13.44 13.06
N ILE A 150 -8.08 13.11 12.36
CA ILE A 150 -7.72 13.79 11.09
C ILE A 150 -8.55 13.30 9.91
N MET A 151 -9.30 12.22 10.04
CA MET A 151 -10.22 11.76 9.00
C MET A 151 -11.42 12.68 8.91
N ALA A 152 -11.68 13.24 7.73
CA ALA A 152 -12.76 14.19 7.48
C ALA A 152 -13.95 13.56 6.73
N ALA A 153 -13.74 12.41 6.08
CA ALA A 153 -14.80 11.67 5.41
C ALA A 153 -14.52 10.18 5.40
N LYS A 154 -15.53 9.38 5.03
CA LYS A 154 -15.46 7.92 4.94
C LYS A 154 -14.43 7.51 3.89
N THR A 155 -13.62 6.50 4.23
CA THR A 155 -12.68 5.88 3.27
C THR A 155 -13.44 5.32 2.08
N GLU A 156 -12.94 5.58 0.88
CA GLU A 156 -13.56 5.22 -0.38
C GLU A 156 -12.66 4.30 -1.20
N ILE A 157 -13.26 3.35 -1.93
CA ILE A 157 -12.55 2.46 -2.85
C ILE A 157 -13.03 2.76 -4.26
N TYR A 158 -12.09 2.96 -5.18
CA TYR A 158 -12.35 3.29 -6.58
C TYR A 158 -11.66 2.32 -7.54
N VAL A 159 -12.34 2.05 -8.64
CA VAL A 159 -11.75 1.48 -9.85
C VAL A 159 -12.17 2.39 -11.00
N ASP A 160 -11.19 2.97 -11.68
CA ASP A 160 -11.42 4.07 -12.61
C ASP A 160 -12.22 5.20 -11.93
N ASN A 161 -13.42 5.51 -12.38
CA ASN A 161 -14.28 6.53 -11.79
C ASN A 161 -15.45 5.94 -10.98
N LYS A 162 -15.51 4.61 -10.81
CA LYS A 162 -16.58 3.93 -10.09
C LYS A 162 -16.21 3.66 -8.65
N LYS A 163 -17.08 4.02 -7.72
CA LYS A 163 -16.95 3.82 -6.29
C LYS A 163 -17.55 2.47 -5.88
N TYR A 164 -16.82 1.72 -5.02
CA TYR A 164 -17.21 0.41 -4.52
C TYR A 164 -17.43 0.36 -3.02
N GLY A 165 -17.02 1.34 -2.27
CA GLY A 165 -17.19 1.41 -0.83
C GLY A 165 -17.23 2.86 -0.37
N GLY A 166 -17.59 3.07 0.91
CA GLY A 166 -17.64 4.41 1.49
C GLY A 166 -18.89 5.19 1.11
N ASN A 167 -20.03 4.51 0.90
CA ASN A 167 -21.30 5.21 0.80
C ASN A 167 -21.49 6.01 2.08
N SER A 168 -21.42 7.33 1.97
CA SER A 168 -21.70 8.23 3.09
C SER A 168 -23.17 8.13 3.42
N THR A 169 -23.49 7.34 4.43
CA THR A 169 -24.72 7.58 5.16
C THR A 169 -24.50 8.87 5.94
N SER A 170 -25.25 9.87 5.57
CA SER A 170 -25.41 11.09 6.35
C SER A 170 -25.80 10.70 7.78
N GLY A 171 -24.88 10.77 8.69
CA GLY A 171 -25.05 10.49 10.10
C GLY A 171 -23.78 10.87 10.84
N ASN A 172 -23.91 11.34 12.08
CA ASN A 172 -22.82 11.68 13.01
C ASN A 172 -21.94 10.45 13.31
N THR A 173 -21.19 9.96 12.33
CA THR A 173 -20.28 8.86 12.52
C THR A 173 -18.88 9.41 12.74
N THR A 174 -18.33 9.20 13.91
CA THR A 174 -16.94 9.52 14.25
C THR A 174 -15.94 8.48 13.69
N ASN A 175 -16.44 7.39 13.11
CA ASN A 175 -15.61 6.34 12.51
C ASN A 175 -15.69 6.40 10.98
N PHE A 176 -14.66 6.96 10.37
CA PHE A 176 -14.54 7.12 8.93
C PHE A 176 -13.85 5.96 8.22
N SER A 177 -13.21 5.02 8.92
CA SER A 177 -12.68 3.79 8.33
C SER A 177 -13.82 2.82 7.96
N LEU A 178 -13.57 1.93 7.01
CA LEU A 178 -14.52 0.85 6.69
C LEU A 178 -14.40 -0.27 7.72
N SER A 179 -15.53 -0.90 8.06
CA SER A 179 -15.47 -2.15 8.83
C SER A 179 -14.85 -3.27 7.98
N PRO A 180 -14.21 -4.28 8.59
CA PRO A 180 -13.57 -5.36 7.83
C PRO A 180 -14.51 -6.09 6.87
N SER A 181 -15.79 -6.27 7.23
CA SER A 181 -16.78 -6.90 6.36
C SER A 181 -17.09 -6.04 5.13
N VAL A 182 -17.39 -4.76 5.33
CA VAL A 182 -17.67 -3.81 4.23
C VAL A 182 -16.45 -3.63 3.33
N ALA A 183 -15.25 -3.54 3.91
CA ALA A 183 -14.01 -3.45 3.16
C ALA A 183 -13.77 -4.72 2.33
N SER A 184 -14.00 -5.91 2.90
CA SER A 184 -13.85 -7.18 2.18
C SER A 184 -14.75 -7.25 0.95
N ASP A 185 -16.04 -6.93 1.13
CA ASP A 185 -17.01 -6.99 0.03
C ASP A 185 -16.71 -5.95 -1.05
N ALA A 186 -16.39 -4.71 -0.66
CA ALA A 186 -16.06 -3.64 -1.58
C ALA A 186 -14.76 -3.92 -2.35
N CYS A 187 -13.72 -4.42 -1.67
CA CYS A 187 -12.44 -4.77 -2.29
C CYS A 187 -12.56 -5.95 -3.26
N LYS A 188 -13.37 -6.97 -2.94
CA LYS A 188 -13.64 -8.07 -3.86
C LYS A 188 -14.34 -7.59 -5.11
N GLN A 189 -15.44 -6.81 -4.96
CA GLN A 189 -16.15 -6.23 -6.09
C GLN A 189 -15.25 -5.33 -6.96
N ALA A 190 -14.40 -4.52 -6.32
CA ALA A 190 -13.42 -3.68 -7.01
C ALA A 190 -12.39 -4.52 -7.78
N TYR A 191 -11.90 -5.60 -7.18
CA TYR A 191 -10.95 -6.51 -7.81
C TYR A 191 -11.55 -7.21 -9.03
N ASP A 192 -12.76 -7.72 -8.92
CA ASP A 192 -13.48 -8.38 -10.02
C ASP A 192 -13.76 -7.40 -11.17
N ALA A 193 -14.16 -6.17 -10.84
CA ALA A 193 -14.38 -5.11 -11.83
C ALA A 193 -13.09 -4.65 -12.52
N ASN A 194 -11.96 -4.72 -11.83
CA ASN A 194 -10.64 -4.32 -12.33
C ASN A 194 -10.07 -5.26 -13.41
N LYS A 195 -10.59 -6.50 -13.51
CA LYS A 195 -10.21 -7.51 -14.52
C LYS A 195 -8.70 -7.67 -14.69
N GLY A 196 -7.96 -7.69 -13.58
CA GLY A 196 -6.50 -7.82 -13.57
C GLY A 196 -5.71 -6.56 -13.92
N ARG A 197 -6.36 -5.40 -14.08
CA ARG A 197 -5.66 -4.11 -14.20
C ARG A 197 -5.29 -3.61 -12.79
N ASN A 198 -4.09 -3.10 -12.61
CA ASN A 198 -3.63 -2.53 -11.33
C ASN A 198 -4.19 -1.12 -11.12
N ASN A 199 -5.51 -0.96 -11.03
CA ASN A 199 -6.18 0.33 -10.95
C ASN A 199 -7.17 0.44 -9.79
N ILE A 200 -7.03 -0.39 -8.77
CA ILE A 200 -7.78 -0.24 -7.52
C ILE A 200 -7.10 0.84 -6.69
N LYS A 201 -7.90 1.76 -6.18
CA LYS A 201 -7.45 2.91 -5.42
C LYS A 201 -8.23 3.01 -4.12
N VAL A 202 -7.53 3.26 -3.03
CA VAL A 202 -8.13 3.57 -1.74
C VAL A 202 -7.89 5.05 -1.45
N ARG A 203 -8.96 5.78 -1.19
CA ARG A 203 -8.97 7.23 -1.02
C ARG A 203 -9.34 7.61 0.39
N TYR A 204 -8.55 8.48 0.99
CA TYR A 204 -8.78 9.08 2.29
C TYR A 204 -8.99 10.57 2.13
N THR A 205 -10.07 11.09 2.72
CA THR A 205 -10.25 12.54 2.89
C THR A 205 -9.89 12.89 4.31
N LEU A 206 -8.89 13.74 4.46
CA LEU A 206 -8.26 14.12 5.72
C LEU A 206 -8.36 15.63 5.92
N SER A 207 -8.22 16.08 7.16
CA SER A 207 -8.15 17.51 7.53
C SER A 207 -6.97 17.76 8.46
N TYR A 208 -6.47 19.01 8.46
CA TYR A 208 -5.42 19.48 9.39
C TYR A 208 -5.94 20.65 10.23
#